data_d6a135fc8c2627db6bd9219fc9b97d4d
#
_entry.id   d6a135fc8c2627db6bd9219fc9b97d4d
#
_cell.length_a   1.000
_cell.length_b   1.000
_cell.length_c   1.000
_cell.angle_alpha   90.00
_cell.angle_beta   90.00
_cell.angle_gamma   90.00
#
_symmetry.space_group_name_H-M   'P 1'
#
loop_
_entity.id
_entity.type
_entity.pdbx_description
1 polymer ?
#
loop_
_entity_poly.entity_id
_entity_poly.type
_entity_poly.pdbx_seq_one_letter_code
_entity_poly.pdbx_strand_id
1 'polypeptide(L)'
;MTAGFLVFLIALPLCLGISVASGFPPVAGVFTAIVGACLTPFISDSELTIKGPAAGLIVIVLGAMQAFGFTGGQDPAKDLEAYRLTLAVGCAAGIVQVIFGFLRTGVVGEFFPTAVVHGMLAAIGVIIILKQFPVMLGEKAAAEPLEILRELPETLLGLNPAIALVGITSLAILVAMPWVRNLLPDGWVKRVPAQLIVLIVAVPMALGLGLGHEHSYVFGEREYPLGPQFLINVPARLSTAVTFPDFSAFTDPARLWTSLKWLVMFALVGNLESILSAKAIDMVDPWKRKTTLDRDLVAVGAANVVAASIGGLPMISEIVRSKANIDNGARTRFADFWHGIFLLAFVALAPWLLRAIPFAALAAMLVYTGFRLASPAEFISIWRIGREQMVIFLGTIIGVLATDLLVGVAIGVATKFVIHAIHGLPLRTMFKPFLEIRVIDDTTIQIDAVGSAVFSNWIPFRGQIEKLGLLDGNNVIVNLEGTRLVDHSVLEKLHDLENDFERAGLWIRVIGLEGHRPLSRHPLATRKRAV
;
A
#
# COMPACT_ATOMS: atom_id res chain seq x y z
N MET A 1 -3.03 -17.79 17.20
CA MET A 1 -2.47 -18.89 16.40
C MET A 1 -3.34 -19.20 15.19
N THR A 2 -4.62 -19.57 15.31
CA THR A 2 -5.51 -19.87 14.17
C THR A 2 -5.63 -18.75 13.16
N ALA A 3 -5.82 -17.51 13.58
CA ALA A 3 -5.84 -16.35 12.68
C ALA A 3 -4.51 -16.21 11.93
N GLY A 4 -3.36 -16.32 12.63
CA GLY A 4 -2.04 -16.29 11.99
C GLY A 4 -1.84 -17.39 10.95
N PHE A 5 -2.36 -18.59 11.17
CA PHE A 5 -2.34 -19.66 10.18
C PHE A 5 -3.15 -19.32 8.91
N LEU A 6 -4.36 -18.78 9.09
CA LEU A 6 -5.21 -18.38 7.95
C LEU A 6 -4.60 -17.19 7.18
N VAL A 7 -3.97 -16.25 7.89
CA VAL A 7 -3.23 -15.14 7.26
C VAL A 7 -2.03 -15.66 6.48
N PHE A 8 -1.29 -16.64 7.01
CA PHE A 8 -0.17 -17.30 6.29
C PHE A 8 -0.62 -17.83 4.92
N LEU A 9 -1.77 -18.51 4.85
CA LEU A 9 -2.30 -19.05 3.58
C LEU A 9 -2.61 -17.97 2.53
N ILE A 10 -2.97 -16.76 2.97
CA ILE A 10 -3.20 -15.60 2.10
C ILE A 10 -1.86 -14.95 1.72
N ALA A 11 -0.98 -14.80 2.70
CA ALA A 11 0.25 -14.03 2.58
C ALA A 11 1.29 -14.71 1.68
N LEU A 12 1.42 -16.03 1.77
CA LEU A 12 2.45 -16.77 1.03
C LEU A 12 2.43 -16.49 -0.47
N PRO A 13 1.33 -16.72 -1.20
CA PRO A 13 1.31 -16.44 -2.64
C PRO A 13 1.48 -14.95 -2.96
N LEU A 14 0.93 -14.05 -2.13
CA LEU A 14 1.08 -12.61 -2.33
C LEU A 14 2.53 -12.16 -2.14
N CYS A 15 3.26 -12.68 -1.14
CA CYS A 15 4.68 -12.37 -0.93
C CYS A 15 5.52 -12.79 -2.13
N LEU A 16 5.28 -13.99 -2.66
CA LEU A 16 5.97 -14.49 -3.85
C LEU A 16 5.67 -13.62 -5.08
N GLY A 17 4.38 -13.32 -5.31
CA GLY A 17 3.95 -12.51 -6.44
C GLY A 17 4.50 -11.08 -6.39
N ILE A 18 4.44 -10.42 -5.23
CA ILE A 18 4.99 -9.07 -5.04
C ILE A 18 6.50 -9.06 -5.33
N SER A 19 7.25 -10.07 -4.88
CA SER A 19 8.68 -10.17 -5.15
C SER A 19 8.99 -10.22 -6.64
N VAL A 20 8.35 -11.15 -7.35
CA VAL A 20 8.54 -11.33 -8.79
C VAL A 20 8.14 -10.06 -9.56
N ALA A 21 7.00 -9.48 -9.22
CA ALA A 21 6.52 -8.24 -9.84
C ALA A 21 7.46 -7.05 -9.58
N SER A 22 8.24 -7.08 -8.50
CA SER A 22 9.24 -6.08 -8.15
C SER A 22 10.61 -6.33 -8.78
N GLY A 23 10.79 -7.40 -9.56
CA GLY A 23 12.07 -7.81 -10.12
C GLY A 23 13.01 -8.50 -9.11
N PHE A 24 12.52 -8.82 -7.92
CA PHE A 24 13.28 -9.51 -6.87
C PHE A 24 13.10 -11.04 -6.98
N PRO A 25 14.03 -11.82 -6.42
CA PRO A 25 13.82 -13.25 -6.28
C PRO A 25 12.52 -13.56 -5.52
N PRO A 26 11.77 -14.62 -5.90
CA PRO A 26 10.45 -14.89 -5.32
C PRO A 26 10.46 -14.99 -3.79
N VAL A 27 11.52 -15.56 -3.21
CA VAL A 27 11.63 -15.75 -1.75
C VAL A 27 11.87 -14.45 -0.97
N ALA A 28 12.30 -13.37 -1.63
CA ALA A 28 12.60 -12.10 -0.97
C ALA A 28 11.41 -11.54 -0.19
N GLY A 29 10.19 -11.60 -0.75
CA GLY A 29 8.98 -11.16 -0.05
C GLY A 29 8.59 -12.06 1.12
N VAL A 30 8.95 -13.33 1.06
CA VAL A 30 8.76 -14.24 2.18
C VAL A 30 9.73 -13.89 3.32
N PHE A 31 11.01 -13.57 3.02
CA PHE A 31 11.94 -13.06 4.02
C PHE A 31 11.41 -11.80 4.70
N THR A 32 10.89 -10.87 3.90
CA THR A 32 10.27 -9.65 4.41
C THR A 32 9.14 -9.95 5.37
N ALA A 33 8.21 -10.83 5.00
CA ALA A 33 7.07 -11.18 5.84
C ALA A 33 7.49 -11.93 7.12
N ILE A 34 8.48 -12.82 7.04
CA ILE A 34 9.02 -13.53 8.21
C ILE A 34 9.66 -12.53 9.17
N VAL A 35 10.55 -11.65 8.68
CA VAL A 35 11.21 -10.65 9.51
C VAL A 35 10.20 -9.69 10.12
N GLY A 36 9.27 -9.16 9.32
CA GLY A 36 8.21 -8.28 9.79
C GLY A 36 7.41 -8.92 10.91
N ALA A 37 6.90 -10.12 10.67
CA ALA A 37 6.06 -10.84 11.61
C ALA A 37 6.81 -11.30 12.88
N CYS A 38 8.09 -11.64 12.78
CA CYS A 38 8.87 -12.09 13.94
C CYS A 38 9.44 -10.93 14.78
N LEU A 39 9.69 -9.76 14.19
CA LEU A 39 10.34 -8.65 14.88
C LEU A 39 9.33 -7.59 15.37
N THR A 40 8.40 -7.16 14.50
CA THR A 40 7.56 -6.01 14.80
C THR A 40 6.60 -6.20 15.98
N PRO A 41 6.05 -7.41 16.29
CA PRO A 41 5.17 -7.58 17.45
C PRO A 41 5.84 -7.27 18.81
N PHE A 42 7.15 -7.26 18.86
CA PHE A 42 7.90 -6.94 20.10
C PHE A 42 8.23 -5.45 20.23
N ILE A 43 8.15 -4.69 19.14
CA ILE A 43 8.49 -3.27 19.10
C ILE A 43 7.22 -2.42 18.96
N SER A 44 6.36 -2.71 17.97
CA SER A 44 5.11 -2.01 17.72
C SER A 44 4.07 -2.32 18.80
N ASP A 45 3.15 -1.40 19.02
CA ASP A 45 1.95 -1.57 19.85
C ASP A 45 0.68 -1.78 19.00
N SER A 46 0.82 -1.85 17.68
CA SER A 46 -0.29 -2.19 16.79
C SER A 46 -0.71 -3.64 16.97
N GLU A 47 -1.94 -3.86 17.43
CA GLU A 47 -2.38 -5.19 17.85
C GLU A 47 -2.86 -6.09 16.71
N LEU A 48 -3.32 -5.52 15.60
CA LEU A 48 -3.98 -6.28 14.54
C LEU A 48 -3.32 -6.14 13.16
N THR A 49 -2.38 -5.21 13.00
CA THR A 49 -1.68 -5.04 11.72
C THR A 49 -0.75 -6.22 11.43
N ILE A 50 -0.74 -6.64 10.18
CA ILE A 50 0.21 -7.59 9.61
C ILE A 50 1.28 -6.81 8.86
N LYS A 51 2.55 -7.13 9.11
CA LYS A 51 3.69 -6.50 8.44
C LYS A 51 4.20 -7.40 7.32
N GLY A 52 4.55 -6.80 6.19
CA GLY A 52 5.08 -7.58 5.07
C GLY A 52 5.25 -6.76 3.79
N PRO A 53 5.69 -7.39 2.69
CA PRO A 53 5.90 -6.71 1.42
C PRO A 53 4.57 -6.19 0.88
N ALA A 54 4.57 -4.93 0.42
CA ALA A 54 3.38 -4.24 -0.03
C ALA A 54 3.23 -4.26 -1.55
N ALA A 55 2.02 -4.48 -2.02
CA ALA A 55 1.71 -4.32 -3.44
C ALA A 55 1.95 -2.88 -3.92
N GLY A 56 1.70 -1.88 -3.07
CA GLY A 56 1.93 -0.47 -3.37
C GLY A 56 3.40 -0.12 -3.63
N LEU A 57 4.34 -0.87 -3.06
CA LEU A 57 5.78 -0.64 -3.26
C LEU A 57 6.35 -1.35 -4.51
N ILE A 58 5.58 -2.21 -5.20
CA ILE A 58 6.06 -2.94 -6.40
C ILE A 58 6.67 -1.98 -7.42
N VAL A 59 5.96 -0.91 -7.74
CA VAL A 59 6.37 0.07 -8.77
C VAL A 59 7.67 0.76 -8.38
N ILE A 60 7.82 1.11 -7.10
CA ILE A 60 8.99 1.81 -6.57
C ILE A 60 10.20 0.87 -6.56
N VAL A 61 10.02 -0.36 -6.09
CA VAL A 61 11.11 -1.35 -6.04
C VAL A 61 11.57 -1.70 -7.45
N LEU A 62 10.62 -1.98 -8.36
CA LEU A 62 10.96 -2.29 -9.75
C LEU A 62 11.64 -1.10 -10.46
N GLY A 63 11.16 0.14 -10.20
CA GLY A 63 11.78 1.35 -10.73
C GLY A 63 13.23 1.53 -10.24
N ALA A 64 13.50 1.23 -8.96
CA ALA A 64 14.86 1.24 -8.42
C ALA A 64 15.73 0.17 -9.09
N MET A 65 15.22 -1.05 -9.24
CA MET A 65 15.90 -2.15 -9.96
C MET A 65 16.27 -1.72 -11.39
N GLN A 66 15.33 -1.15 -12.14
CA GLN A 66 15.54 -0.68 -13.50
C GLN A 66 16.57 0.45 -13.56
N ALA A 67 16.53 1.40 -12.62
CA ALA A 67 17.49 2.49 -12.54
C ALA A 67 18.93 2.02 -12.23
N PHE A 68 19.07 0.85 -11.59
CA PHE A 68 20.36 0.19 -11.36
C PHE A 68 20.73 -0.83 -12.43
N GLY A 69 19.98 -0.91 -13.53
CA GLY A 69 20.34 -1.73 -14.70
C GLY A 69 19.72 -3.13 -14.75
N PHE A 70 18.60 -3.36 -14.06
CA PHE A 70 17.85 -4.61 -14.14
C PHE A 70 17.41 -4.92 -15.57
N THR A 71 17.73 -6.11 -16.07
CA THR A 71 17.53 -6.53 -17.46
C THR A 71 16.31 -7.46 -17.65
N GLY A 72 15.63 -7.82 -16.57
CA GLY A 72 14.48 -8.74 -16.64
C GLY A 72 14.85 -10.19 -16.95
N GLY A 73 16.04 -10.64 -16.50
CA GLY A 73 16.52 -12.01 -16.66
C GLY A 73 17.42 -12.23 -17.88
N GLN A 74 17.74 -11.19 -18.66
CA GLN A 74 18.62 -11.30 -19.83
C GLN A 74 20.11 -11.42 -19.41
N ASP A 75 20.51 -10.71 -18.35
CA ASP A 75 21.85 -10.73 -17.79
C ASP A 75 21.78 -10.97 -16.27
N PRO A 76 21.93 -12.22 -15.80
CA PRO A 76 21.83 -12.55 -14.37
C PRO A 76 22.82 -11.81 -13.47
N ALA A 77 24.00 -11.43 -14.00
CA ALA A 77 25.01 -10.73 -13.21
C ALA A 77 24.59 -9.27 -12.94
N LYS A 78 24.09 -8.58 -13.96
CA LYS A 78 23.53 -7.23 -13.82
C LYS A 78 22.27 -7.23 -12.96
N ASP A 79 21.42 -8.22 -13.11
CA ASP A 79 20.19 -8.36 -12.31
C ASP A 79 20.53 -8.56 -10.83
N LEU A 80 21.55 -9.35 -10.51
CA LEU A 80 22.05 -9.53 -9.15
C LEU A 80 22.67 -8.23 -8.59
N GLU A 81 23.43 -7.49 -9.40
CA GLU A 81 24.00 -6.21 -9.00
C GLU A 81 22.90 -5.20 -8.70
N ALA A 82 21.92 -5.02 -9.60
CA ALA A 82 20.78 -4.13 -9.41
C ALA A 82 19.98 -4.49 -8.14
N TYR A 83 19.78 -5.77 -7.89
CA TYR A 83 19.15 -6.27 -6.68
C TYR A 83 19.92 -5.88 -5.42
N ARG A 84 21.23 -6.11 -5.36
CA ARG A 84 22.08 -5.78 -4.19
C ARG A 84 22.16 -4.28 -3.92
N LEU A 85 22.22 -3.44 -4.97
CA LEU A 85 22.17 -1.99 -4.87
C LEU A 85 20.80 -1.51 -4.33
N THR A 86 19.71 -2.11 -4.82
CA THR A 86 18.35 -1.80 -4.32
C THR A 86 18.18 -2.20 -2.86
N LEU A 87 18.78 -3.32 -2.42
CA LEU A 87 18.79 -3.70 -1.01
C LEU A 87 19.51 -2.67 -0.13
N ALA A 88 20.61 -2.09 -0.59
CA ALA A 88 21.31 -1.04 0.15
C ALA A 88 20.43 0.21 0.32
N VAL A 89 19.70 0.60 -0.73
CA VAL A 89 18.71 1.68 -0.66
C VAL A 89 17.59 1.32 0.32
N GLY A 90 17.10 0.09 0.31
CA GLY A 90 16.10 -0.41 1.26
C GLY A 90 16.57 -0.36 2.72
N CYS A 91 17.82 -0.76 3.00
CA CYS A 91 18.45 -0.61 4.31
C CYS A 91 18.48 0.86 4.76
N ALA A 92 18.98 1.74 3.89
CA ALA A 92 19.07 3.17 4.21
C ALA A 92 17.68 3.79 4.44
N ALA A 93 16.68 3.40 3.65
CA ALA A 93 15.30 3.83 3.85
C ALA A 93 14.72 3.35 5.19
N GLY A 94 15.02 2.12 5.60
CA GLY A 94 14.66 1.59 6.91
C GLY A 94 15.28 2.40 8.05
N ILE A 95 16.55 2.81 7.93
CA ILE A 95 17.21 3.68 8.92
C ILE A 95 16.51 5.05 8.99
N VAL A 96 16.22 5.66 7.83
CA VAL A 96 15.48 6.93 7.77
C VAL A 96 14.10 6.79 8.41
N GLN A 97 13.43 5.68 8.21
CA GLN A 97 12.12 5.38 8.81
C GLN A 97 12.21 5.27 10.34
N VAL A 98 13.26 4.62 10.88
CA VAL A 98 13.53 4.59 12.32
C VAL A 98 13.75 6.00 12.88
N ILE A 99 14.57 6.81 12.19
CA ILE A 99 14.83 8.20 12.58
C ILE A 99 13.50 8.99 12.59
N PHE A 100 12.67 8.84 11.59
CA PHE A 100 11.36 9.48 11.52
C PHE A 100 10.45 9.08 12.68
N GLY A 101 10.44 7.81 13.09
CA GLY A 101 9.71 7.37 14.26
C GLY A 101 10.21 8.06 15.55
N PHE A 102 11.53 8.15 15.75
CA PHE A 102 12.11 8.85 16.92
C PHE A 102 11.86 10.37 16.88
N LEU A 103 11.86 10.99 15.72
CA LEU A 103 11.53 12.40 15.54
C LEU A 103 10.01 12.68 15.65
N ARG A 104 9.20 11.66 15.90
CA ARG A 104 7.74 11.75 16.02
C ARG A 104 7.05 12.33 14.79
N THR A 105 7.50 11.90 13.61
CA THR A 105 6.97 12.38 12.33
C THR A 105 5.74 11.63 11.85
N GLY A 106 5.16 10.74 12.63
CA GLY A 106 3.90 10.03 12.30
C GLY A 106 2.77 10.97 11.91
N VAL A 107 2.81 12.21 12.40
CA VAL A 107 1.87 13.27 12.03
C VAL A 107 2.05 13.76 10.57
N VAL A 108 3.22 13.59 9.95
CA VAL A 108 3.49 14.05 8.57
C VAL A 108 2.60 13.33 7.55
N GLY A 109 2.19 12.09 7.83
CA GLY A 109 1.20 11.39 7.02
C GLY A 109 -0.13 12.15 6.89
N GLU A 110 -0.39 13.10 7.79
CA GLU A 110 -1.58 13.95 7.73
C GLU A 110 -1.46 15.17 6.82
N PHE A 111 -0.25 15.47 6.35
CA PHE A 111 -0.05 16.57 5.40
C PHE A 111 -0.69 16.30 4.04
N PHE A 112 -0.80 15.02 3.63
CA PHE A 112 -1.29 14.71 2.31
C PHE A 112 -2.81 14.84 2.20
N PRO A 113 -3.33 15.51 1.13
CA PRO A 113 -4.76 15.53 0.86
C PRO A 113 -5.28 14.12 0.56
N THR A 114 -6.44 13.78 1.09
CA THR A 114 -7.06 12.45 0.92
C THR A 114 -7.19 12.05 -0.55
N ALA A 115 -7.63 12.96 -1.42
CA ALA A 115 -7.78 12.69 -2.86
C ALA A 115 -6.44 12.38 -3.56
N VAL A 116 -5.31 12.98 -3.10
CA VAL A 116 -3.96 12.66 -3.63
C VAL A 116 -3.55 11.25 -3.22
N VAL A 117 -3.79 10.87 -1.97
CA VAL A 117 -3.47 9.52 -1.47
C VAL A 117 -4.27 8.45 -2.23
N HIS A 118 -5.57 8.64 -2.38
CA HIS A 118 -6.43 7.74 -3.16
C HIS A 118 -6.00 7.69 -4.63
N GLY A 119 -5.62 8.83 -5.23
CA GLY A 119 -5.09 8.92 -6.58
C GLY A 119 -3.78 8.14 -6.77
N MET A 120 -2.88 8.25 -5.80
CA MET A 120 -1.64 7.49 -5.75
C MET A 120 -1.90 5.97 -5.70
N LEU A 121 -2.77 5.53 -4.78
CA LEU A 121 -3.12 4.10 -4.66
C LEU A 121 -3.79 3.55 -5.91
N ALA A 122 -4.70 4.34 -6.52
CA ALA A 122 -5.35 3.96 -7.77
C ALA A 122 -4.35 3.86 -8.93
N ALA A 123 -3.41 4.81 -9.05
CA ALA A 123 -2.35 4.77 -10.05
C ALA A 123 -1.46 3.53 -9.89
N ILE A 124 -1.05 3.21 -8.67
CA ILE A 124 -0.32 1.97 -8.36
C ILE A 124 -1.13 0.75 -8.81
N GLY A 125 -2.44 0.72 -8.50
CA GLY A 125 -3.33 -0.35 -8.93
C GLY A 125 -3.36 -0.53 -10.46
N VAL A 126 -3.46 0.56 -11.21
CA VAL A 126 -3.43 0.55 -12.68
C VAL A 126 -2.09 0.03 -13.19
N ILE A 127 -0.96 0.49 -12.65
CA ILE A 127 0.38 0.04 -13.07
C ILE A 127 0.55 -1.46 -12.79
N ILE A 128 0.09 -1.95 -11.64
CA ILE A 128 0.14 -3.39 -11.32
C ILE A 128 -0.66 -4.18 -12.34
N ILE A 129 -1.88 -3.76 -12.68
CA ILE A 129 -2.70 -4.43 -13.71
C ILE A 129 -1.94 -4.46 -15.02
N LEU A 130 -1.46 -3.31 -15.49
CA LEU A 130 -0.75 -3.22 -16.78
C LEU A 130 0.45 -4.15 -16.84
N LYS A 131 1.29 -4.18 -15.81
CA LYS A 131 2.50 -5.02 -15.77
C LYS A 131 2.21 -6.50 -15.55
N GLN A 132 1.16 -6.86 -14.84
CA GLN A 132 0.87 -8.25 -14.52
C GLN A 132 -0.10 -8.93 -15.49
N PHE A 133 -0.87 -8.17 -16.25
CA PHE A 133 -1.81 -8.71 -17.22
C PHE A 133 -1.10 -9.49 -18.35
N PRO A 134 -0.03 -8.99 -18.99
CA PRO A 134 0.76 -9.79 -19.94
C PRO A 134 1.33 -11.07 -19.32
N VAL A 135 1.90 -10.98 -18.10
CA VAL A 135 2.46 -12.13 -17.40
C VAL A 135 1.41 -13.22 -17.11
N MET A 136 0.18 -12.80 -16.78
CA MET A 136 -0.95 -13.69 -16.60
C MET A 136 -1.29 -14.47 -17.90
N LEU A 137 -1.03 -13.88 -19.05
CA LEU A 137 -1.26 -14.46 -20.36
C LEU A 137 -0.05 -15.24 -20.94
N GLY A 138 1.06 -15.29 -20.19
CA GLY A 138 2.28 -16.00 -20.59
C GLY A 138 3.26 -15.16 -21.41
N GLU A 139 3.06 -13.83 -21.45
CA GLU A 139 3.90 -12.88 -22.16
C GLU A 139 4.74 -12.04 -21.20
N LYS A 140 5.79 -11.39 -21.70
CA LYS A 140 6.59 -10.42 -20.92
C LYS A 140 5.95 -9.04 -21.02
N ALA A 141 5.92 -8.32 -19.92
CA ALA A 141 5.47 -6.93 -19.92
C ALA A 141 6.60 -5.99 -20.38
N ALA A 142 6.27 -4.95 -21.16
CA ALA A 142 7.19 -3.85 -21.46
C ALA A 142 7.60 -3.08 -20.19
N ALA A 143 8.67 -2.28 -20.29
CA ALA A 143 9.22 -1.56 -19.14
C ALA A 143 8.29 -0.46 -18.63
N GLU A 144 7.71 0.33 -19.52
CA GLU A 144 6.90 1.50 -19.19
C GLU A 144 5.39 1.24 -19.28
N PRO A 145 4.58 1.78 -18.35
CA PRO A 145 3.13 1.56 -18.33
C PRO A 145 2.40 2.02 -19.60
N LEU A 146 2.83 3.14 -20.19
CA LEU A 146 2.22 3.66 -21.43
C LEU A 146 2.58 2.83 -22.66
N GLU A 147 3.78 2.25 -22.67
CA GLU A 147 4.21 1.33 -23.73
C GLU A 147 3.37 0.04 -23.72
N ILE A 148 3.13 -0.52 -22.51
CA ILE A 148 2.26 -1.70 -22.35
C ILE A 148 0.86 -1.47 -22.93
N LEU A 149 0.29 -0.26 -22.75
CA LEU A 149 -1.01 0.08 -23.32
C LEU A 149 -1.00 0.09 -24.86
N ARG A 150 0.12 0.48 -25.48
CA ARG A 150 0.28 0.45 -26.94
C ARG A 150 0.46 -0.97 -27.47
N GLU A 151 1.19 -1.80 -26.71
CA GLU A 151 1.47 -3.19 -27.06
C GLU A 151 0.36 -4.17 -26.65
N LEU A 152 -0.70 -3.68 -25.99
CA LEU A 152 -1.81 -4.54 -25.52
C LEU A 152 -2.44 -5.40 -26.65
N PRO A 153 -2.66 -4.88 -27.89
CA PRO A 153 -3.16 -5.71 -28.99
C PRO A 153 -2.17 -6.82 -29.37
N GLU A 154 -0.87 -6.54 -29.37
CA GLU A 154 0.19 -7.52 -29.69
C GLU A 154 0.28 -8.58 -28.59
N THR A 155 0.21 -8.18 -27.31
CA THR A 155 0.14 -9.08 -26.15
C THR A 155 -1.05 -10.05 -26.25
N LEU A 156 -2.22 -9.56 -26.68
CA LEU A 156 -3.41 -10.41 -26.87
C LEU A 156 -3.28 -11.37 -28.05
N LEU A 157 -2.54 -11.00 -29.08
CA LEU A 157 -2.27 -11.85 -30.27
C LEU A 157 -1.13 -12.85 -30.00
N GLY A 158 -0.19 -12.52 -29.13
CA GLY A 158 0.96 -13.34 -28.75
C GLY A 158 0.72 -14.29 -27.60
N LEU A 159 -0.41 -14.17 -26.87
CA LEU A 159 -0.71 -14.93 -25.65
C LEU A 159 -0.45 -16.44 -25.82
N ASN A 160 0.14 -17.06 -24.78
CA ASN A 160 0.26 -18.51 -24.71
C ASN A 160 -1.06 -19.10 -24.18
N PRO A 161 -1.85 -19.83 -25.00
CA PRO A 161 -3.19 -20.29 -24.60
C PRO A 161 -3.20 -21.16 -23.35
N ALA A 162 -2.20 -22.02 -23.16
CA ALA A 162 -2.11 -22.90 -22.00
C ALA A 162 -1.84 -22.11 -20.71
N ILE A 163 -0.93 -21.15 -20.77
CA ILE A 163 -0.59 -20.28 -19.63
C ILE A 163 -1.74 -19.30 -19.34
N ALA A 164 -2.33 -18.72 -20.38
CA ALA A 164 -3.51 -17.86 -20.27
C ALA A 164 -4.69 -18.58 -19.62
N LEU A 165 -4.90 -19.88 -19.93
CA LEU A 165 -5.94 -20.67 -19.29
C LEU A 165 -5.72 -20.74 -17.77
N VAL A 166 -4.48 -20.96 -17.29
CA VAL A 166 -4.15 -20.96 -15.86
C VAL A 166 -4.41 -19.60 -15.24
N GLY A 167 -3.97 -18.52 -15.89
CA GLY A 167 -4.13 -17.15 -15.40
C GLY A 167 -5.60 -16.72 -15.36
N ILE A 168 -6.35 -16.93 -16.43
CA ILE A 168 -7.78 -16.57 -16.51
C ILE A 168 -8.61 -17.38 -15.52
N THR A 169 -8.36 -18.70 -15.39
CA THR A 169 -9.03 -19.52 -14.38
C THR A 169 -8.75 -19.01 -12.97
N SER A 170 -7.49 -18.65 -12.68
CA SER A 170 -7.10 -18.07 -11.39
C SER A 170 -7.81 -16.76 -11.11
N LEU A 171 -7.89 -15.86 -12.09
CA LEU A 171 -8.61 -14.59 -11.97
C LEU A 171 -10.12 -14.81 -11.81
N ALA A 172 -10.70 -15.73 -12.56
CA ALA A 172 -12.13 -16.06 -12.45
C ALA A 172 -12.49 -16.57 -11.05
N ILE A 173 -11.65 -17.41 -10.45
CA ILE A 173 -11.83 -17.88 -9.06
C ILE A 173 -11.84 -16.67 -8.10
N LEU A 174 -10.87 -15.75 -8.22
CA LEU A 174 -10.77 -14.58 -7.34
C LEU A 174 -11.98 -13.65 -7.46
N VAL A 175 -12.46 -13.44 -8.67
CA VAL A 175 -13.64 -12.59 -8.95
C VAL A 175 -14.93 -13.25 -8.50
N ALA A 176 -15.09 -14.57 -8.69
CA ALA A 176 -16.29 -15.31 -8.33
C ALA A 176 -16.43 -15.56 -6.81
N MET A 177 -15.30 -15.69 -6.09
CA MET A 177 -15.32 -16.06 -4.67
C MET A 177 -16.19 -15.20 -3.75
N PRO A 178 -16.28 -13.87 -3.88
CA PRO A 178 -17.18 -13.07 -3.06
C PRO A 178 -18.65 -13.50 -3.19
N TRP A 179 -19.10 -13.82 -4.41
CA TRP A 179 -20.47 -14.29 -4.65
C TRP A 179 -20.68 -15.74 -4.19
N VAL A 180 -19.71 -16.62 -4.47
CA VAL A 180 -19.74 -18.03 -4.03
C VAL A 180 -19.83 -18.13 -2.51
N ARG A 181 -19.08 -17.28 -1.78
CA ARG A 181 -19.15 -17.23 -0.31
C ARG A 181 -20.54 -16.90 0.24
N ASN A 182 -21.30 -16.07 -0.47
CA ASN A 182 -22.67 -15.73 -0.07
C ASN A 182 -23.63 -16.93 -0.22
N LEU A 183 -23.30 -17.86 -1.11
CA LEU A 183 -24.11 -19.07 -1.36
C LEU A 183 -23.74 -20.25 -0.43
N LEU A 184 -22.55 -20.20 0.19
CA LEU A 184 -22.07 -21.26 1.07
C LEU A 184 -22.70 -21.15 2.47
N PRO A 185 -23.01 -22.28 3.13
CA PRO A 185 -23.48 -22.29 4.51
C PRO A 185 -22.38 -21.74 5.45
N ASP A 186 -22.81 -21.22 6.59
CA ASP A 186 -21.88 -20.72 7.61
C ASP A 186 -21.04 -21.87 8.15
N GLY A 187 -19.70 -21.72 8.06
CA GLY A 187 -18.78 -22.74 8.50
C GLY A 187 -17.34 -22.44 8.14
N TRP A 188 -16.48 -23.43 8.34
CA TRP A 188 -15.04 -23.33 8.05
C TRP A 188 -14.76 -23.09 6.55
N VAL A 189 -15.63 -23.56 5.65
CA VAL A 189 -15.48 -23.39 4.19
C VAL A 189 -15.49 -21.92 3.79
N LYS A 190 -16.32 -21.08 4.43
CA LYS A 190 -16.34 -19.63 4.20
C LYS A 190 -15.01 -18.95 4.56
N ARG A 191 -14.23 -19.54 5.45
CA ARG A 191 -12.94 -19.00 5.91
C ARG A 191 -11.77 -19.35 5.01
N VAL A 192 -11.95 -20.27 4.05
CA VAL A 192 -10.89 -20.65 3.10
C VAL A 192 -10.55 -19.44 2.22
N PRO A 193 -9.28 -18.99 2.20
CA PRO A 193 -8.87 -17.87 1.36
C PRO A 193 -8.99 -18.21 -0.13
N ALA A 194 -9.47 -17.25 -0.93
CA ALA A 194 -9.56 -17.41 -2.39
C ALA A 194 -8.19 -17.71 -3.03
N GLN A 195 -7.13 -17.13 -2.50
CA GLN A 195 -5.75 -17.37 -2.93
C GLN A 195 -5.31 -18.82 -2.77
N LEU A 196 -5.73 -19.47 -1.70
CA LEU A 196 -5.47 -20.90 -1.50
C LEU A 196 -6.22 -21.74 -2.54
N ILE A 197 -7.47 -21.40 -2.83
CA ILE A 197 -8.26 -22.10 -3.86
C ILE A 197 -7.60 -21.94 -5.23
N VAL A 198 -7.10 -20.75 -5.55
CA VAL A 198 -6.32 -20.53 -6.79
C VAL A 198 -5.12 -21.48 -6.84
N LEU A 199 -4.34 -21.61 -5.76
CA LEU A 199 -3.20 -22.53 -5.75
C LEU A 199 -3.60 -23.99 -5.89
N ILE A 200 -4.68 -24.42 -5.21
CA ILE A 200 -5.21 -25.78 -5.31
C ILE A 200 -5.63 -26.14 -6.74
N VAL A 201 -6.06 -25.16 -7.53
CA VAL A 201 -6.45 -25.37 -8.93
C VAL A 201 -5.24 -25.15 -9.87
N ALA A 202 -4.48 -24.08 -9.70
CA ALA A 202 -3.42 -23.71 -10.62
C ALA A 202 -2.21 -24.66 -10.58
N VAL A 203 -1.85 -25.21 -9.40
CA VAL A 203 -0.73 -26.16 -9.30
C VAL A 203 -1.02 -27.48 -10.04
N PRO A 204 -2.17 -28.15 -9.85
CA PRO A 204 -2.51 -29.31 -10.68
C PRO A 204 -2.60 -29.00 -12.18
N MET A 205 -3.11 -27.81 -12.57
CA MET A 205 -3.10 -27.39 -13.97
C MET A 205 -1.66 -27.27 -14.51
N ALA A 206 -0.74 -26.66 -13.75
CA ALA A 206 0.67 -26.54 -14.15
C ALA A 206 1.35 -27.92 -14.29
N LEU A 207 1.03 -28.86 -13.39
CA LEU A 207 1.52 -30.23 -13.49
C LEU A 207 0.94 -30.97 -14.69
N GLY A 208 -0.36 -30.81 -14.96
CA GLY A 208 -1.03 -31.39 -16.11
C GLY A 208 -0.54 -30.84 -17.45
N LEU A 209 -0.10 -29.58 -17.49
CA LEU A 209 0.55 -28.94 -18.63
C LEU A 209 2.04 -29.30 -18.75
N GLY A 210 2.59 -30.09 -17.86
CA GLY A 210 3.99 -30.52 -17.91
C GLY A 210 5.01 -29.40 -17.73
N LEU A 211 4.67 -28.30 -17.05
CA LEU A 211 5.55 -27.12 -16.90
C LEU A 211 6.89 -27.42 -16.19
N GLY A 212 7.07 -28.64 -15.65
CA GLY A 212 8.34 -29.06 -15.04
C GLY A 212 9.48 -29.33 -16.02
N HIS A 213 9.19 -29.47 -17.32
CA HIS A 213 10.20 -29.71 -18.37
C HIS A 213 9.93 -28.87 -19.58
N GLU A 214 10.97 -28.50 -20.30
CA GLU A 214 10.88 -27.74 -21.55
C GLU A 214 10.27 -28.63 -22.65
N HIS A 215 9.21 -28.16 -23.26
CA HIS A 215 8.57 -28.75 -24.42
C HIS A 215 7.74 -27.66 -25.12
N SER A 216 7.21 -28.00 -26.28
CA SER A 216 6.29 -27.13 -27.01
C SER A 216 5.03 -27.89 -27.38
N TYR A 217 3.96 -27.15 -27.65
CA TYR A 217 2.72 -27.71 -28.20
C TYR A 217 2.20 -26.80 -29.31
N VAL A 218 1.46 -27.42 -30.23
CA VAL A 218 0.85 -26.71 -31.35
C VAL A 218 -0.61 -26.41 -31.00
N PHE A 219 -1.00 -25.16 -31.16
CA PHE A 219 -2.39 -24.72 -31.02
C PHE A 219 -2.75 -23.82 -32.22
N GLY A 220 -3.70 -24.31 -33.04
CA GLY A 220 -3.95 -23.70 -34.34
C GLY A 220 -2.76 -23.90 -35.31
N GLU A 221 -2.23 -22.77 -35.82
CA GLU A 221 -1.07 -22.76 -36.71
C GLU A 221 0.25 -22.35 -36.01
N ARG A 222 0.23 -22.15 -34.71
CA ARG A 222 1.37 -21.66 -33.94
C ARG A 222 1.88 -22.69 -32.93
N GLU A 223 3.18 -22.71 -32.76
CA GLU A 223 3.88 -23.48 -31.74
C GLU A 223 4.16 -22.60 -30.54
N TYR A 224 3.86 -23.10 -29.35
CA TYR A 224 4.01 -22.38 -28.08
C TYR A 224 4.95 -23.14 -27.14
N PRO A 225 5.95 -22.45 -26.55
CA PRO A 225 6.84 -23.09 -25.59
C PRO A 225 6.14 -23.23 -24.24
N LEU A 226 6.39 -24.36 -23.57
CA LEU A 226 6.05 -24.63 -22.18
C LEU A 226 7.28 -25.09 -21.42
N GLY A 227 7.36 -24.78 -20.12
CA GLY A 227 8.51 -25.22 -19.35
C GLY A 227 8.66 -24.49 -18.01
N PRO A 228 9.78 -24.77 -17.32
CA PRO A 228 10.09 -24.20 -15.99
C PRO A 228 10.13 -22.68 -15.93
N GLN A 229 10.31 -21.99 -17.05
CA GLN A 229 10.25 -20.52 -17.13
C GLN A 229 8.91 -19.93 -16.71
N PHE A 230 7.84 -20.71 -16.68
CA PHE A 230 6.51 -20.31 -16.21
C PHE A 230 6.24 -20.68 -14.74
N LEU A 231 7.21 -21.31 -14.07
CA LEU A 231 7.13 -21.69 -12.66
C LEU A 231 8.04 -20.84 -11.79
N ILE A 232 7.70 -20.73 -10.52
CA ILE A 232 8.52 -20.00 -9.54
C ILE A 232 9.84 -20.76 -9.32
N ASN A 233 10.94 -20.02 -9.44
CA ASN A 233 12.25 -20.53 -9.10
C ASN A 233 12.59 -20.15 -7.64
N VAL A 234 12.51 -21.12 -6.72
CA VAL A 234 12.90 -20.96 -5.33
C VAL A 234 14.09 -21.87 -5.04
N PRO A 235 15.16 -21.39 -4.38
CA PRO A 235 16.29 -22.22 -3.97
C PRO A 235 15.86 -23.40 -3.09
N ALA A 236 16.60 -24.50 -3.17
CA ALA A 236 16.30 -25.69 -2.35
C ALA A 236 16.54 -25.46 -0.86
N ARG A 237 17.44 -24.53 -0.52
CA ARG A 237 17.77 -24.16 0.86
C ARG A 237 17.62 -22.65 1.03
N LEU A 238 16.93 -22.23 2.08
CA LEU A 238 16.75 -20.80 2.40
C LEU A 238 18.06 -20.06 2.61
N SER A 239 19.07 -20.72 3.17
CA SER A 239 20.37 -20.12 3.42
C SER A 239 21.11 -19.71 2.14
N THR A 240 20.86 -20.36 1.02
CA THR A 240 21.46 -20.01 -0.29
C THR A 240 20.73 -18.86 -0.98
N ALA A 241 19.55 -18.50 -0.48
CA ALA A 241 18.75 -17.38 -1.00
C ALA A 241 19.10 -16.04 -0.32
N VAL A 242 19.83 -16.08 0.80
CA VAL A 242 20.24 -14.86 1.50
C VAL A 242 21.21 -14.08 0.61
N THR A 243 20.85 -12.81 0.37
CA THR A 243 21.65 -11.89 -0.43
C THR A 243 21.89 -10.62 0.38
N PHE A 244 23.14 -10.18 0.41
CA PHE A 244 23.54 -9.00 1.18
C PHE A 244 23.53 -7.74 0.31
N PRO A 245 23.16 -6.58 0.90
CA PRO A 245 23.18 -5.30 0.21
C PRO A 245 24.58 -4.89 -0.24
N ASP A 246 24.66 -4.14 -1.32
CA ASP A 246 25.88 -3.53 -1.81
C ASP A 246 25.84 -2.01 -1.60
N PHE A 247 26.55 -1.54 -0.57
CA PHE A 247 26.58 -0.12 -0.21
C PHE A 247 27.42 0.74 -1.16
N SER A 248 27.99 0.18 -2.23
CA SER A 248 28.54 0.98 -3.32
C SER A 248 27.49 1.89 -3.97
N ALA A 249 26.20 1.57 -3.79
CA ALA A 249 25.07 2.45 -4.10
C ALA A 249 25.27 3.89 -3.58
N PHE A 250 25.89 4.07 -2.41
CA PHE A 250 26.07 5.37 -1.75
C PHE A 250 27.52 5.87 -1.76
N THR A 251 28.51 5.02 -2.05
CA THR A 251 29.94 5.40 -2.07
C THR A 251 30.45 5.68 -3.49
N ASP A 252 29.76 5.18 -4.52
CA ASP A 252 30.07 5.47 -5.91
C ASP A 252 29.37 6.79 -6.35
N PRO A 253 30.14 7.84 -6.71
CA PRO A 253 29.55 9.10 -7.16
C PRO A 253 28.60 8.98 -8.36
N ALA A 254 28.82 8.01 -9.24
CA ALA A 254 27.96 7.79 -10.41
C ALA A 254 26.55 7.26 -10.02
N ARG A 255 26.43 6.59 -8.88
CA ARG A 255 25.20 5.96 -8.38
C ARG A 255 24.51 6.78 -7.29
N LEU A 256 25.25 7.68 -6.64
CA LEU A 256 24.79 8.40 -5.44
C LEU A 256 23.46 9.11 -5.67
N TRP A 257 23.32 9.86 -6.78
CA TRP A 257 22.10 10.62 -7.05
C TRP A 257 20.89 9.70 -7.27
N THR A 258 21.07 8.61 -8.01
CA THR A 258 20.06 7.58 -8.21
C THR A 258 19.65 6.97 -6.87
N SER A 259 20.62 6.60 -6.02
CA SER A 259 20.37 6.03 -4.71
C SER A 259 19.62 6.99 -3.79
N LEU A 260 19.96 8.28 -3.77
CA LEU A 260 19.26 9.30 -2.98
C LEU A 260 17.82 9.50 -3.47
N LYS A 261 17.58 9.52 -4.79
CA LYS A 261 16.22 9.59 -5.35
C LYS A 261 15.37 8.43 -4.82
N TRP A 262 15.85 7.20 -4.93
CA TRP A 262 15.09 6.02 -4.52
C TRP A 262 15.00 5.88 -3.00
N LEU A 263 16.00 6.32 -2.25
CA LEU A 263 15.93 6.44 -0.80
C LEU A 263 14.74 7.32 -0.36
N VAL A 264 14.62 8.51 -0.96
CA VAL A 264 13.49 9.41 -0.67
C VAL A 264 12.16 8.77 -1.06
N MET A 265 12.08 8.10 -2.21
CA MET A 265 10.89 7.39 -2.66
C MET A 265 10.47 6.29 -1.67
N PHE A 266 11.38 5.41 -1.28
CA PHE A 266 11.10 4.34 -0.33
C PHE A 266 10.70 4.88 1.04
N ALA A 267 11.42 5.87 1.56
CA ALA A 267 11.13 6.46 2.85
C ALA A 267 9.78 7.20 2.85
N LEU A 268 9.49 8.02 1.82
CA LEU A 268 8.26 8.81 1.77
C LEU A 268 7.03 7.93 1.57
N VAL A 269 7.05 7.07 0.55
CA VAL A 269 5.88 6.26 0.20
C VAL A 269 5.68 5.13 1.21
N GLY A 270 6.76 4.46 1.62
CA GLY A 270 6.68 3.40 2.63
C GLY A 270 6.14 3.90 3.97
N ASN A 271 6.58 5.09 4.42
CA ASN A 271 6.05 5.71 5.64
C ASN A 271 4.58 6.10 5.49
N LEU A 272 4.23 6.74 4.36
CA LEU A 272 2.85 7.16 4.10
C LEU A 272 1.90 5.95 4.09
N GLU A 273 2.21 4.92 3.31
CA GLU A 273 1.39 3.71 3.23
C GLU A 273 1.30 2.99 4.58
N SER A 274 2.40 2.91 5.34
CA SER A 274 2.40 2.25 6.66
C SER A 274 1.51 2.98 7.66
N ILE A 275 1.62 4.31 7.73
CA ILE A 275 0.81 5.16 8.61
C ILE A 275 -0.68 5.05 8.26
N LEU A 276 -1.03 5.18 6.98
CA LEU A 276 -2.42 5.11 6.51
C LEU A 276 -3.02 3.73 6.77
N SER A 277 -2.24 2.67 6.53
CA SER A 277 -2.65 1.30 6.79
C SER A 277 -2.91 1.04 8.27
N ALA A 278 -2.01 1.50 9.14
CA ALA A 278 -2.18 1.37 10.59
C ALA A 278 -3.45 2.09 11.07
N LYS A 279 -3.67 3.34 10.63
CA LYS A 279 -4.90 4.09 10.93
C LYS A 279 -6.16 3.40 10.43
N ALA A 280 -6.15 2.90 9.18
CA ALA A 280 -7.30 2.19 8.62
C ALA A 280 -7.65 0.94 9.42
N ILE A 281 -6.65 0.24 9.96
CA ILE A 281 -6.85 -0.94 10.81
C ILE A 281 -7.35 -0.56 12.20
N ASP A 282 -6.85 0.52 12.79
CA ASP A 282 -7.35 1.05 14.06
C ASP A 282 -8.85 1.43 14.00
N MET A 283 -9.33 1.94 12.85
CA MET A 283 -10.75 2.28 12.65
C MET A 283 -11.66 1.04 12.63
N VAL A 284 -11.16 -0.09 12.14
CA VAL A 284 -11.92 -1.35 12.05
C VAL A 284 -11.59 -2.33 13.18
N ASP A 285 -10.74 -1.95 14.13
CA ASP A 285 -10.45 -2.77 15.32
C ASP A 285 -11.72 -2.91 16.19
N PRO A 286 -12.22 -4.16 16.41
CA PRO A 286 -13.40 -4.38 17.25
C PRO A 286 -13.26 -3.87 18.69
N TRP A 287 -12.03 -3.71 19.17
CA TRP A 287 -11.72 -3.18 20.52
C TRP A 287 -11.37 -1.70 20.51
N LYS A 288 -11.44 -1.05 19.33
CA LYS A 288 -11.15 0.38 19.15
C LYS A 288 -9.78 0.81 19.71
N ARG A 289 -8.77 -0.06 19.66
CA ARG A 289 -7.40 0.26 20.12
C ARG A 289 -6.72 1.14 19.09
N LYS A 290 -5.78 1.95 19.54
CA LYS A 290 -5.05 2.91 18.71
C LYS A 290 -3.58 2.56 18.67
N THR A 291 -3.01 2.58 17.50
CA THR A 291 -1.57 2.39 17.27
C THR A 291 -0.82 3.69 17.49
N THR A 292 0.27 3.65 18.25
CA THR A 292 1.23 4.74 18.31
C THR A 292 2.05 4.76 17.03
N LEU A 293 1.67 5.62 16.08
CA LEU A 293 2.24 5.64 14.73
C LEU A 293 3.77 5.79 14.72
N ASP A 294 4.32 6.62 15.60
CA ASP A 294 5.77 6.81 15.71
C ASP A 294 6.48 5.52 16.12
N ARG A 295 5.90 4.79 17.08
CA ARG A 295 6.42 3.50 17.53
C ARG A 295 6.29 2.44 16.44
N ASP A 296 5.20 2.45 15.68
CA ASP A 296 5.00 1.56 14.54
C ASP A 296 6.02 1.84 13.43
N LEU A 297 6.33 3.11 13.14
CA LEU A 297 7.39 3.50 12.21
C LEU A 297 8.76 2.98 12.63
N VAL A 298 9.11 3.08 13.92
CA VAL A 298 10.36 2.49 14.45
C VAL A 298 10.39 0.98 14.22
N ALA A 299 9.29 0.29 14.51
CA ALA A 299 9.19 -1.16 14.35
C ALA A 299 9.34 -1.59 12.88
N VAL A 300 8.60 -0.94 11.98
CA VAL A 300 8.64 -1.23 10.54
C VAL A 300 10.01 -0.85 9.96
N GLY A 301 10.59 0.29 10.36
CA GLY A 301 11.91 0.71 9.92
C GLY A 301 13.02 -0.27 10.35
N ALA A 302 13.02 -0.68 11.62
CA ALA A 302 13.97 -1.69 12.12
C ALA A 302 13.83 -3.03 11.36
N ALA A 303 12.60 -3.46 11.14
CA ALA A 303 12.33 -4.67 10.37
C ALA A 303 12.74 -4.52 8.90
N ASN A 304 12.60 -3.34 8.29
CA ASN A 304 13.08 -3.05 6.93
C ASN A 304 14.61 -3.15 6.82
N VAL A 305 15.35 -2.64 7.82
CA VAL A 305 16.81 -2.78 7.85
C VAL A 305 17.20 -4.26 7.89
N VAL A 306 16.59 -5.04 8.78
CA VAL A 306 16.88 -6.48 8.90
C VAL A 306 16.48 -7.24 7.64
N ALA A 307 15.30 -6.99 7.10
CA ALA A 307 14.82 -7.66 5.89
C ALA A 307 15.73 -7.37 4.69
N ALA A 308 16.07 -6.11 4.43
CA ALA A 308 16.94 -5.72 3.33
C ALA A 308 18.37 -6.26 3.51
N SER A 309 18.85 -6.43 4.76
CA SER A 309 20.18 -7.01 5.04
C SER A 309 20.29 -8.48 4.66
N ILE A 310 19.17 -9.20 4.52
CA ILE A 310 19.16 -10.63 4.14
C ILE A 310 18.50 -10.89 2.78
N GLY A 311 18.20 -9.84 2.02
CA GLY A 311 17.62 -9.96 0.69
C GLY A 311 16.09 -9.76 0.64
N GLY A 312 15.48 -9.20 1.67
CA GLY A 312 14.03 -8.90 1.68
C GLY A 312 13.68 -7.60 0.99
N LEU A 313 12.42 -7.50 0.53
CA LEU A 313 11.82 -6.27 0.04
C LEU A 313 11.50 -5.28 1.17
N PRO A 314 11.33 -3.99 0.87
CA PRO A 314 10.73 -3.06 1.80
C PRO A 314 9.32 -3.51 2.22
N MET A 315 9.01 -3.35 3.52
CA MET A 315 7.72 -3.69 4.10
C MET A 315 6.97 -2.47 4.62
N ILE A 316 5.68 -2.66 4.78
CA ILE A 316 4.77 -1.74 5.46
C ILE A 316 3.78 -2.50 6.35
N SER A 317 2.93 -1.78 7.08
CA SER A 317 1.70 -2.32 7.62
C SER A 317 0.69 -2.56 6.50
N GLU A 318 0.22 -3.79 6.34
CA GLU A 318 -0.60 -4.23 5.20
C GLU A 318 -2.10 -4.24 5.51
N ILE A 319 -2.92 -3.46 4.77
CA ILE A 319 -4.37 -3.38 5.02
C ILE A 319 -5.08 -4.72 4.75
N VAL A 320 -4.83 -5.33 3.59
CA VAL A 320 -5.59 -6.51 3.14
C VAL A 320 -5.37 -7.71 4.07
N ARG A 321 -4.11 -7.97 4.44
CA ARG A 321 -3.77 -9.07 5.36
C ARG A 321 -4.21 -8.76 6.78
N SER A 322 -4.11 -7.51 7.23
CA SER A 322 -4.59 -7.08 8.54
C SER A 322 -6.10 -7.19 8.65
N LYS A 323 -6.84 -6.82 7.61
CA LYS A 323 -8.30 -7.04 7.57
C LYS A 323 -8.64 -8.51 7.64
N ALA A 324 -7.94 -9.36 6.87
CA ALA A 324 -8.11 -10.80 6.96
C ALA A 324 -7.77 -11.34 8.35
N ASN A 325 -6.77 -10.79 9.03
CA ASN A 325 -6.42 -11.13 10.41
C ASN A 325 -7.57 -10.85 11.38
N ILE A 326 -8.21 -9.67 11.25
CA ILE A 326 -9.40 -9.29 12.04
C ILE A 326 -10.56 -10.23 11.74
N ASP A 327 -10.89 -10.44 10.47
CA ASP A 327 -12.01 -11.27 10.02
C ASP A 327 -11.86 -12.73 10.47
N ASN A 328 -10.63 -13.20 10.69
CA ASN A 328 -10.31 -14.52 11.25
C ASN A 328 -10.20 -14.55 12.79
N GLY A 329 -10.61 -13.47 13.46
CA GLY A 329 -10.73 -13.40 14.92
C GLY A 329 -9.40 -13.19 15.65
N ALA A 330 -8.42 -12.55 15.04
CA ALA A 330 -7.21 -12.12 15.72
C ALA A 330 -7.54 -11.12 16.83
N ARG A 331 -6.85 -11.24 17.96
CA ARG A 331 -7.05 -10.37 19.14
C ARG A 331 -5.81 -9.58 19.52
N THR A 332 -4.64 -10.08 19.16
CA THR A 332 -3.34 -9.51 19.56
C THR A 332 -2.34 -9.59 18.42
N ARG A 333 -1.31 -8.75 18.49
CA ARG A 333 -0.16 -8.71 17.58
C ARG A 333 0.59 -10.04 17.44
N PHE A 334 0.43 -10.96 18.39
CA PHE A 334 0.99 -12.29 18.28
C PHE A 334 0.33 -13.16 17.19
N ALA A 335 -0.80 -12.73 16.59
CA ALA A 335 -1.31 -13.36 15.39
C ALA A 335 -0.33 -13.18 14.21
N ASP A 336 0.30 -11.99 14.10
CA ASP A 336 1.35 -11.73 13.12
C ASP A 336 2.59 -12.59 13.39
N PHE A 337 3.05 -12.69 14.64
CA PHE A 337 4.15 -13.57 15.01
C PHE A 337 3.92 -15.02 14.54
N TRP A 338 2.75 -15.59 14.82
CA TRP A 338 2.42 -16.94 14.35
C TRP A 338 2.34 -17.05 12.84
N HIS A 339 1.86 -16.02 12.15
CA HIS A 339 1.89 -15.93 10.70
C HIS A 339 3.33 -16.07 10.16
N GLY A 340 4.28 -15.35 10.74
CA GLY A 340 5.71 -15.46 10.39
C GLY A 340 6.31 -16.84 10.66
N ILE A 341 5.98 -17.45 11.79
CA ILE A 341 6.43 -18.83 12.13
C ILE A 341 5.90 -19.83 11.11
N PHE A 342 4.63 -19.73 10.71
CA PHE A 342 4.07 -20.63 9.69
C PHE A 342 4.71 -20.42 8.32
N LEU A 343 5.00 -19.16 7.92
CA LEU A 343 5.76 -18.85 6.70
C LEU A 343 7.14 -19.49 6.73
N LEU A 344 7.88 -19.28 7.82
CA LEU A 344 9.23 -19.85 8.00
C LEU A 344 9.20 -21.37 7.94
N ALA A 345 8.32 -22.01 8.70
CA ALA A 345 8.17 -23.46 8.72
C ALA A 345 7.83 -24.02 7.34
N PHE A 346 6.87 -23.40 6.64
CA PHE A 346 6.43 -23.88 5.33
C PHE A 346 7.54 -23.78 4.28
N VAL A 347 8.24 -22.62 4.20
CA VAL A 347 9.29 -22.42 3.20
C VAL A 347 10.54 -23.25 3.51
N ALA A 348 10.79 -23.55 4.80
CA ALA A 348 11.89 -24.45 5.20
C ALA A 348 11.59 -25.93 4.91
N LEU A 349 10.33 -26.36 5.10
CA LEU A 349 9.95 -27.77 5.04
C LEU A 349 9.38 -28.20 3.67
N ALA A 350 8.76 -27.26 2.93
CA ALA A 350 8.06 -27.57 1.68
C ALA A 350 8.48 -26.68 0.48
N PRO A 351 9.78 -26.42 0.23
CA PRO A 351 10.21 -25.57 -0.90
C PRO A 351 9.82 -26.18 -2.25
N TRP A 352 9.67 -27.49 -2.33
CA TRP A 352 9.23 -28.18 -3.54
C TRP A 352 7.82 -27.79 -3.98
N LEU A 353 6.91 -27.52 -3.03
CA LEU A 353 5.56 -27.09 -3.35
C LEU A 353 5.53 -25.67 -3.92
N LEU A 354 6.43 -24.80 -3.46
CA LEU A 354 6.55 -23.45 -4.00
C LEU A 354 6.98 -23.45 -5.47
N ARG A 355 7.88 -24.36 -5.85
CA ARG A 355 8.37 -24.50 -7.24
C ARG A 355 7.30 -24.97 -8.22
N ALA A 356 6.21 -25.53 -7.73
CA ALA A 356 5.09 -25.96 -8.57
C ALA A 356 4.09 -24.82 -8.87
N ILE A 357 4.26 -23.64 -8.26
CA ILE A 357 3.34 -22.51 -8.43
C ILE A 357 3.63 -21.80 -9.76
N PRO A 358 2.64 -21.68 -10.68
CA PRO A 358 2.84 -20.98 -11.93
C PRO A 358 2.79 -19.45 -11.75
N PHE A 359 3.66 -18.72 -12.46
CA PHE A 359 3.66 -17.25 -12.48
C PHE A 359 2.32 -16.66 -12.87
N ALA A 360 1.61 -17.27 -13.81
CA ALA A 360 0.29 -16.81 -14.25
C ALA A 360 -0.73 -16.72 -13.12
N ALA A 361 -0.69 -17.66 -12.15
CA ALA A 361 -1.58 -17.62 -10.99
C ALA A 361 -1.24 -16.46 -10.05
N LEU A 362 0.04 -16.20 -9.82
CA LEU A 362 0.48 -15.05 -9.00
C LEU A 362 0.16 -13.72 -9.69
N ALA A 363 0.39 -13.63 -10.99
CA ALA A 363 0.03 -12.47 -11.80
C ALA A 363 -1.47 -12.19 -11.75
N ALA A 364 -2.33 -13.22 -11.84
CA ALA A 364 -3.77 -13.09 -11.66
C ALA A 364 -4.15 -12.54 -10.28
N MET A 365 -3.49 -13.00 -9.21
CA MET A 365 -3.71 -12.47 -7.85
C MET A 365 -3.32 -10.99 -7.75
N LEU A 366 -2.23 -10.58 -8.41
CA LEU A 366 -1.79 -9.19 -8.43
C LEU A 366 -2.69 -8.32 -9.31
N VAL A 367 -3.16 -8.79 -10.46
CA VAL A 367 -4.18 -8.12 -11.28
C VAL A 367 -5.44 -7.87 -10.46
N TYR A 368 -5.92 -8.87 -9.72
CA TYR A 368 -7.08 -8.71 -8.82
C TYR A 368 -6.81 -7.69 -7.70
N THR A 369 -5.60 -7.69 -7.12
CA THR A 369 -5.21 -6.71 -6.11
C THR A 369 -5.15 -5.30 -6.69
N GLY A 370 -4.55 -5.13 -7.87
CA GLY A 370 -4.51 -3.86 -8.59
C GLY A 370 -5.92 -3.34 -8.91
N PHE A 371 -6.84 -4.22 -9.34
CA PHE A 371 -8.24 -3.86 -9.56
C PHE A 371 -8.93 -3.39 -8.27
N ARG A 372 -8.61 -3.95 -7.13
CA ARG A 372 -9.16 -3.48 -5.84
C ARG A 372 -8.65 -2.10 -5.45
N LEU A 373 -7.38 -1.77 -5.76
CA LEU A 373 -6.80 -0.44 -5.52
C LEU A 373 -7.36 0.63 -6.47
N ALA A 374 -7.65 0.27 -7.71
CA ALA A 374 -8.22 1.13 -8.75
C ALA A 374 -9.67 0.76 -9.08
N SER A 375 -10.47 0.41 -8.07
CA SER A 375 -11.83 -0.08 -8.29
C SER A 375 -12.75 1.03 -8.80
N PRO A 376 -13.75 0.74 -9.67
CA PRO A 376 -14.74 1.72 -10.08
C PRO A 376 -15.49 2.37 -8.90
N ALA A 377 -15.65 1.64 -7.80
CA ALA A 377 -16.28 2.15 -6.58
C ALA A 377 -15.47 3.32 -5.99
N GLU A 378 -14.15 3.27 -6.07
CA GLU A 378 -13.24 4.33 -5.61
C GLU A 378 -13.45 5.61 -6.43
N PHE A 379 -13.48 5.50 -7.76
CA PHE A 379 -13.75 6.63 -8.65
C PHE A 379 -15.13 7.26 -8.37
N ILE A 380 -16.16 6.44 -8.15
CA ILE A 380 -17.50 6.90 -7.82
C ILE A 380 -17.52 7.59 -6.45
N SER A 381 -16.80 7.06 -5.47
CA SER A 381 -16.68 7.65 -4.13
C SER A 381 -16.09 9.06 -4.20
N ILE A 382 -14.94 9.20 -4.85
CA ILE A 382 -14.27 10.50 -5.02
C ILE A 382 -15.14 11.49 -5.81
N TRP A 383 -15.83 11.03 -6.87
CA TRP A 383 -16.78 11.87 -7.62
C TRP A 383 -17.91 12.40 -6.74
N ARG A 384 -18.44 11.57 -5.85
CA ARG A 384 -19.52 11.96 -4.91
C ARG A 384 -19.06 12.98 -3.88
N ILE A 385 -17.79 12.93 -3.44
CA ILE A 385 -17.21 13.91 -2.53
C ILE A 385 -17.18 15.29 -3.20
N GLY A 386 -16.77 15.38 -4.47
CA GLY A 386 -16.78 16.63 -5.21
C GLY A 386 -15.93 16.62 -6.48
N ARG A 387 -16.32 17.47 -7.44
CA ARG A 387 -15.61 17.59 -8.72
C ARG A 387 -14.16 18.00 -8.54
N GLU A 388 -13.87 18.85 -7.58
CA GLU A 388 -12.50 19.29 -7.28
C GLU A 388 -11.63 18.12 -6.77
N GLN A 389 -12.20 17.22 -5.95
CA GLN A 389 -11.49 16.05 -5.48
C GLN A 389 -11.20 15.08 -6.64
N MET A 390 -12.15 14.94 -7.58
CA MET A 390 -11.95 14.15 -8.79
C MET A 390 -10.84 14.72 -9.68
N VAL A 391 -10.74 16.05 -9.84
CA VAL A 391 -9.65 16.69 -10.61
C VAL A 391 -8.29 16.40 -9.97
N ILE A 392 -8.20 16.50 -8.64
CA ILE A 392 -6.96 16.19 -7.90
C ILE A 392 -6.61 14.71 -8.06
N PHE A 393 -7.58 13.83 -7.86
CA PHE A 393 -7.45 12.38 -7.97
C PHE A 393 -6.96 11.97 -9.37
N LEU A 394 -7.65 12.41 -10.42
CA LEU A 394 -7.27 12.12 -11.81
C LEU A 394 -5.93 12.76 -12.19
N GLY A 395 -5.68 13.99 -11.76
CA GLY A 395 -4.39 14.66 -11.96
C GLY A 395 -3.23 13.90 -11.34
N THR A 396 -3.45 13.31 -10.14
CA THR A 396 -2.46 12.44 -9.51
C THR A 396 -2.24 11.16 -10.31
N ILE A 397 -3.32 10.47 -10.73
CA ILE A 397 -3.22 9.24 -11.53
C ILE A 397 -2.48 9.49 -12.84
N ILE A 398 -2.88 10.50 -13.59
CA ILE A 398 -2.26 10.85 -14.89
C ILE A 398 -0.81 11.24 -14.67
N GLY A 399 -0.51 12.04 -13.64
CA GLY A 399 0.84 12.43 -13.29
C GLY A 399 1.73 11.23 -13.00
N VAL A 400 1.26 10.28 -12.20
CA VAL A 400 2.00 9.05 -11.86
C VAL A 400 2.24 8.18 -13.10
N LEU A 401 1.21 7.99 -13.94
CA LEU A 401 1.32 7.16 -15.14
C LEU A 401 2.23 7.77 -16.22
N ALA A 402 2.31 9.10 -16.29
CA ALA A 402 3.09 9.82 -17.28
C ALA A 402 4.55 10.06 -16.86
N THR A 403 4.86 9.99 -15.57
CA THR A 403 6.19 10.31 -15.04
C THR A 403 6.67 9.26 -14.04
N ASP A 404 6.58 9.57 -12.77
CA ASP A 404 6.82 8.65 -11.66
C ASP A 404 5.90 8.98 -10.47
N LEU A 405 5.91 8.13 -9.46
CA LEU A 405 5.02 8.24 -8.31
C LEU A 405 5.24 9.54 -7.53
N LEU A 406 6.49 9.99 -7.36
CA LEU A 406 6.81 11.19 -6.60
C LEU A 406 6.31 12.45 -7.32
N VAL A 407 6.61 12.55 -8.61
CA VAL A 407 6.18 13.68 -9.46
C VAL A 407 4.65 13.68 -9.56
N GLY A 408 4.01 12.53 -9.72
CA GLY A 408 2.55 12.43 -9.79
C GLY A 408 1.87 12.89 -8.50
N VAL A 409 2.39 12.48 -7.33
CA VAL A 409 1.90 12.97 -6.02
C VAL A 409 2.12 14.48 -5.89
N ALA A 410 3.30 15.00 -6.30
CA ALA A 410 3.58 16.43 -6.29
C ALA A 410 2.61 17.21 -7.20
N ILE A 411 2.27 16.69 -8.38
CA ILE A 411 1.25 17.25 -9.29
C ILE A 411 -0.12 17.29 -8.59
N GLY A 412 -0.52 16.22 -7.90
CA GLY A 412 -1.77 16.17 -7.16
C GLY A 412 -1.84 17.23 -6.05
N VAL A 413 -0.78 17.34 -5.26
CA VAL A 413 -0.66 18.38 -4.20
C VAL A 413 -0.67 19.79 -4.80
N ALA A 414 0.08 20.01 -5.88
CA ALA A 414 0.10 21.30 -6.58
C ALA A 414 -1.28 21.66 -7.13
N THR A 415 -1.98 20.69 -7.73
CA THR A 415 -3.36 20.86 -8.22
C THR A 415 -4.30 21.31 -7.08
N LYS A 416 -4.16 20.74 -5.87
CA LYS A 416 -4.93 21.16 -4.70
C LYS A 416 -4.63 22.61 -4.31
N PHE A 417 -3.34 23.02 -4.30
CA PHE A 417 -2.98 24.41 -4.04
C PHE A 417 -3.53 25.37 -5.09
N VAL A 418 -3.48 25.00 -6.37
CA VAL A 418 -4.08 25.79 -7.45
C VAL A 418 -5.60 25.96 -7.24
N ILE A 419 -6.31 24.90 -6.89
CA ILE A 419 -7.74 24.96 -6.58
C ILE A 419 -8.01 25.92 -5.40
N HIS A 420 -7.21 25.85 -4.33
CA HIS A 420 -7.34 26.78 -3.21
C HIS A 420 -7.09 28.24 -3.62
N ALA A 421 -6.10 28.50 -4.49
CA ALA A 421 -5.84 29.82 -5.04
C ALA A 421 -7.00 30.34 -5.89
N ILE A 422 -7.59 29.50 -6.76
CA ILE A 422 -8.80 29.83 -7.54
C ILE A 422 -9.99 30.18 -6.62
N HIS A 423 -10.10 29.54 -5.46
CA HIS A 423 -11.11 29.88 -4.47
C HIS A 423 -10.81 31.19 -3.69
N GLY A 424 -9.67 31.85 -3.98
CA GLY A 424 -9.32 33.15 -3.42
C GLY A 424 -8.71 33.09 -2.02
N LEU A 425 -8.05 31.96 -1.66
CA LEU A 425 -7.35 31.85 -0.39
C LEU A 425 -5.97 32.56 -0.47
N PRO A 426 -5.66 33.45 0.49
CA PRO A 426 -4.32 34.03 0.61
C PRO A 426 -3.29 32.93 0.99
N LEU A 427 -2.10 32.95 0.37
CA LEU A 427 -1.03 31.99 0.64
C LEU A 427 -0.70 31.88 2.14
N ARG A 428 -0.73 32.99 2.87
CA ARG A 428 -0.43 33.02 4.30
C ARG A 428 -1.40 32.15 5.11
N THR A 429 -2.70 32.14 4.77
CA THR A 429 -3.72 31.34 5.48
C THR A 429 -3.69 29.88 5.08
N MET A 430 -3.09 29.53 3.93
CA MET A 430 -2.93 28.15 3.52
C MET A 430 -1.92 27.40 4.40
N PHE A 431 -0.87 28.06 4.91
CA PHE A 431 0.20 27.40 5.66
C PHE A 431 0.16 27.65 7.17
N LYS A 432 -0.50 28.71 7.61
CA LYS A 432 -0.63 29.04 9.02
C LYS A 432 -2.10 29.15 9.42
N PRO A 433 -2.59 28.30 10.34
CA PRO A 433 -3.93 28.51 10.90
C PRO A 433 -3.89 29.73 11.83
N PHE A 434 -4.93 30.56 11.76
CA PHE A 434 -5.18 31.64 12.71
C PHE A 434 -6.24 31.12 13.67
N LEU A 435 -5.86 30.90 14.92
CA LEU A 435 -6.71 30.28 15.93
C LEU A 435 -6.84 31.23 17.13
N GLU A 436 -8.06 31.50 17.54
CA GLU A 436 -8.39 32.20 18.77
C GLU A 436 -8.97 31.20 19.76
N ILE A 437 -8.48 31.19 20.98
CA ILE A 437 -8.88 30.26 22.02
C ILE A 437 -9.76 30.99 23.02
N ARG A 438 -10.96 30.45 23.30
CA ARG A 438 -11.89 30.97 24.29
C ARG A 438 -12.23 29.85 25.29
N VAL A 439 -12.12 30.14 26.57
CA VAL A 439 -12.59 29.26 27.64
C VAL A 439 -14.08 29.53 27.79
N ILE A 440 -14.92 28.50 27.62
CA ILE A 440 -16.38 28.59 27.78
C ILE A 440 -16.77 28.29 29.22
N ASP A 441 -16.19 27.21 29.78
CA ASP A 441 -16.36 26.79 31.16
C ASP A 441 -15.14 25.99 31.63
N ASP A 442 -15.16 25.47 32.86
CA ASP A 442 -14.01 24.76 33.49
C ASP A 442 -13.62 23.46 32.74
N THR A 443 -14.44 22.95 31.84
CA THR A 443 -14.24 21.69 31.13
C THR A 443 -14.33 21.82 29.61
N THR A 444 -14.64 23.02 29.09
CA THR A 444 -14.92 23.24 27.66
C THR A 444 -14.17 24.43 27.09
N ILE A 445 -13.45 24.18 26.02
CA ILE A 445 -12.68 25.20 25.30
C ILE A 445 -13.21 25.32 23.88
N GLN A 446 -13.37 26.57 23.40
CA GLN A 446 -13.67 26.86 22.02
C GLN A 446 -12.43 27.34 21.29
N ILE A 447 -12.20 26.76 20.10
CA ILE A 447 -11.15 27.14 19.17
C ILE A 447 -11.82 27.75 17.94
N ASP A 448 -11.71 29.08 17.81
CA ASP A 448 -12.21 29.82 16.66
C ASP A 448 -11.14 29.83 15.55
N ALA A 449 -11.41 29.18 14.42
CA ALA A 449 -10.53 29.19 13.27
C ALA A 449 -10.87 30.37 12.33
N VAL A 450 -9.86 31.15 11.97
CA VAL A 450 -10.01 32.34 11.12
C VAL A 450 -9.20 32.17 9.83
N GLY A 451 -9.77 32.59 8.71
CA GLY A 451 -9.12 32.56 7.39
C GLY A 451 -9.38 31.28 6.61
N SER A 452 -8.75 30.17 6.93
CA SER A 452 -8.99 28.89 6.25
C SER A 452 -8.65 27.70 7.13
N ALA A 453 -9.34 26.58 6.92
CA ALA A 453 -9.03 25.29 7.48
C ALA A 453 -8.83 24.31 6.31
N VAL A 454 -7.55 24.08 5.95
CA VAL A 454 -7.15 23.33 4.77
C VAL A 454 -6.03 22.33 5.11
N PHE A 455 -5.82 21.33 4.23
CA PHE A 455 -4.86 20.25 4.49
C PHE A 455 -3.45 20.75 4.88
N SER A 456 -2.99 21.83 4.28
CA SER A 456 -1.63 22.35 4.46
C SER A 456 -1.41 23.09 5.79
N ASN A 457 -2.48 23.54 6.46
CA ASN A 457 -2.40 24.12 7.80
C ASN A 457 -3.00 23.19 8.89
N TRP A 458 -3.34 21.96 8.51
CA TRP A 458 -3.98 20.98 9.40
C TRP A 458 -3.09 20.55 10.57
N ILE A 459 -1.81 20.28 10.34
CA ILE A 459 -0.91 19.77 11.40
C ILE A 459 -0.86 20.70 12.61
N PRO A 460 -0.56 22.02 12.45
CA PRO A 460 -0.59 22.93 13.60
C PRO A 460 -2.00 23.14 14.16
N PHE A 461 -3.05 23.03 13.34
CA PHE A 461 -4.44 23.13 13.81
C PHE A 461 -4.78 21.93 14.70
N ARG A 462 -4.52 20.72 14.23
CA ARG A 462 -4.68 19.48 15.01
C ARG A 462 -3.89 19.53 16.32
N GLY A 463 -2.63 19.97 16.27
CA GLY A 463 -1.78 20.05 17.45
C GLY A 463 -2.38 20.92 18.55
N GLN A 464 -3.09 22.00 18.22
CA GLN A 464 -3.81 22.81 19.20
C GLN A 464 -5.04 22.09 19.76
N ILE A 465 -5.83 21.43 18.89
CA ILE A 465 -7.01 20.65 19.32
C ILE A 465 -6.59 19.51 20.27
N GLU A 466 -5.57 18.75 19.93
CA GLU A 466 -5.08 17.64 20.75
C GLU A 466 -4.49 18.13 22.08
N LYS A 467 -3.71 19.22 22.04
CA LYS A 467 -3.11 19.78 23.26
C LYS A 467 -4.18 20.23 24.25
N LEU A 468 -5.08 21.11 23.80
CA LEU A 468 -6.10 21.71 24.67
C LEU A 468 -7.22 20.72 25.03
N GLY A 469 -7.53 19.78 24.14
CA GLY A 469 -8.56 18.76 24.36
C GLY A 469 -7.99 17.52 25.05
N LEU A 470 -7.32 16.67 24.30
CA LEU A 470 -6.92 15.33 24.76
C LEU A 470 -5.85 15.35 25.86
N LEU A 471 -4.85 16.27 25.79
CA LEU A 471 -3.78 16.34 26.78
C LEU A 471 -4.20 17.09 28.06
N ASP A 472 -4.90 18.22 27.90
CA ASP A 472 -5.37 19.04 29.03
C ASP A 472 -6.71 18.55 29.59
N GLY A 473 -7.36 17.54 28.93
CA GLY A 473 -8.59 16.88 29.41
C GLY A 473 -9.86 17.70 29.23
N ASN A 474 -9.93 18.56 28.21
CA ASN A 474 -11.10 19.41 27.96
C ASN A 474 -11.95 18.92 26.78
N ASN A 475 -13.24 19.20 26.85
CA ASN A 475 -14.11 19.16 25.69
C ASN A 475 -13.77 20.31 24.74
N VAL A 476 -13.90 20.10 23.43
CA VAL A 476 -13.50 21.09 22.44
C VAL A 476 -14.66 21.43 21.51
N ILE A 477 -14.90 22.73 21.34
CA ILE A 477 -15.76 23.27 20.28
C ILE A 477 -14.84 23.86 19.21
N VAL A 478 -14.89 23.34 18.00
CA VAL A 478 -14.19 23.90 16.84
C VAL A 478 -15.16 24.78 16.06
N ASN A 479 -14.99 26.08 16.14
CA ASN A 479 -15.80 27.03 15.41
C ASN A 479 -15.12 27.46 14.10
N LEU A 480 -15.74 27.13 12.99
CA LEU A 480 -15.25 27.40 11.63
C LEU A 480 -15.91 28.62 10.96
N GLU A 481 -16.78 29.35 11.67
CA GLU A 481 -17.52 30.49 11.13
C GLU A 481 -16.59 31.55 10.50
N GLY A 482 -15.41 31.80 11.12
CA GLY A 482 -14.42 32.77 10.63
C GLY A 482 -13.63 32.33 9.41
N THR A 483 -13.83 31.12 8.91
CA THR A 483 -13.08 30.58 7.76
C THR A 483 -13.72 30.95 6.42
N ARG A 484 -12.89 31.20 5.39
CA ARG A 484 -13.34 31.42 4.00
C ARG A 484 -13.57 30.10 3.27
N LEU A 485 -12.74 29.10 3.58
CA LEU A 485 -12.80 27.76 3.01
C LEU A 485 -12.45 26.74 4.09
N VAL A 486 -13.24 25.67 4.13
CA VAL A 486 -12.94 24.43 4.87
C VAL A 486 -12.87 23.32 3.85
N ASP A 487 -11.70 22.69 3.70
CA ASP A 487 -11.54 21.64 2.71
C ASP A 487 -12.04 20.27 3.21
N HIS A 488 -12.31 19.37 2.25
CA HIS A 488 -12.77 18.02 2.55
C HIS A 488 -11.81 17.27 3.49
N SER A 489 -10.49 17.35 3.26
CA SER A 489 -9.51 16.62 4.07
C SER A 489 -9.51 17.05 5.54
N VAL A 490 -9.78 18.33 5.83
CA VAL A 490 -9.90 18.82 7.22
C VAL A 490 -11.21 18.34 7.85
N LEU A 491 -12.35 18.38 7.12
CA LEU A 491 -13.63 17.91 7.65
C LEU A 491 -13.58 16.40 7.97
N GLU A 492 -12.94 15.61 7.11
CA GLU A 492 -12.75 14.18 7.34
C GLU A 492 -11.90 13.93 8.60
N LYS A 493 -10.77 14.62 8.73
CA LYS A 493 -9.88 14.49 9.88
C LYS A 493 -10.47 15.00 11.19
N LEU A 494 -11.32 16.04 11.15
CA LEU A 494 -12.08 16.47 12.31
C LEU A 494 -13.09 15.39 12.74
N HIS A 495 -13.76 14.76 11.79
CA HIS A 495 -14.66 13.64 12.05
C HIS A 495 -13.91 12.42 12.65
N ASP A 496 -12.70 12.14 12.18
CA ASP A 496 -11.86 11.08 12.77
C ASP A 496 -11.48 11.39 14.23
N LEU A 497 -11.22 12.67 14.56
CA LEU A 497 -10.92 13.11 15.92
C LEU A 497 -12.10 12.92 16.88
N GLU A 498 -13.34 12.91 16.42
CA GLU A 498 -14.52 12.62 17.27
C GLU A 498 -14.34 11.27 17.97
N ASN A 499 -13.87 10.24 17.26
CA ASN A 499 -13.59 8.93 17.83
C ASN A 499 -12.46 8.97 18.89
N ASP A 500 -11.45 9.82 18.71
CA ASP A 500 -10.34 9.95 19.67
C ASP A 500 -10.81 10.61 20.97
N PHE A 501 -11.64 11.64 20.87
CA PHE A 501 -12.26 12.30 22.02
C PHE A 501 -13.22 11.38 22.78
N GLU A 502 -14.09 10.65 22.07
CA GLU A 502 -14.99 9.67 22.69
C GLU A 502 -14.24 8.62 23.50
N ARG A 503 -13.09 8.10 22.99
CA ARG A 503 -12.24 7.14 23.71
C ARG A 503 -11.64 7.72 24.99
N ALA A 504 -11.36 9.02 25.00
CA ALA A 504 -10.86 9.73 26.16
C ALA A 504 -11.98 10.11 27.16
N GLY A 505 -13.24 9.77 26.85
CA GLY A 505 -14.41 10.20 27.66
C GLY A 505 -14.72 11.69 27.48
N LEU A 506 -14.25 12.30 26.41
CA LEU A 506 -14.43 13.69 26.04
C LEU A 506 -15.27 13.78 24.76
N TRP A 507 -15.65 15.00 24.38
CA TRP A 507 -16.31 15.26 23.10
C TRP A 507 -15.66 16.43 22.37
N ILE A 508 -15.69 16.36 21.04
CA ILE A 508 -15.39 17.46 20.12
C ILE A 508 -16.62 17.76 19.27
N ARG A 509 -16.91 19.03 19.05
CA ARG A 509 -18.03 19.46 18.23
C ARG A 509 -17.59 20.53 17.25
N VAL A 510 -17.94 20.36 15.97
CA VAL A 510 -17.69 21.34 14.91
C VAL A 510 -18.94 22.19 14.74
N ILE A 511 -18.78 23.53 14.77
CA ILE A 511 -19.85 24.51 14.57
C ILE A 511 -19.46 25.56 13.54
N GLY A 512 -20.40 26.42 13.15
CA GLY A 512 -20.14 27.59 12.27
C GLY A 512 -20.03 27.23 10.79
N LEU A 513 -20.58 26.07 10.36
CA LEU A 513 -20.61 25.67 8.95
C LEU A 513 -21.90 26.10 8.22
N GLU A 514 -22.90 26.65 8.93
CA GLU A 514 -24.19 27.05 8.38
C GLU A 514 -24.07 28.19 7.37
N GLY A 515 -23.09 29.10 7.58
CA GLY A 515 -22.76 30.20 6.67
C GLY A 515 -21.91 29.79 5.46
N HIS A 516 -21.58 28.50 5.32
CA HIS A 516 -20.75 27.98 4.24
C HIS A 516 -21.56 27.18 3.24
N ARG A 517 -21.43 27.48 1.95
CA ARG A 517 -22.03 26.71 0.87
C ARG A 517 -21.17 25.47 0.56
N PRO A 518 -21.69 24.25 0.66
CA PRO A 518 -20.98 23.06 0.24
C PRO A 518 -20.83 23.01 -1.29
N LEU A 519 -19.68 22.54 -1.78
CA LEU A 519 -19.39 22.42 -3.21
C LEU A 519 -20.00 21.14 -3.83
N SER A 520 -20.47 20.20 -3.00
CA SER A 520 -21.22 19.01 -3.41
C SER A 520 -22.27 18.63 -2.36
N ARG A 521 -23.05 17.58 -2.63
CA ARG A 521 -24.06 17.04 -1.70
C ARG A 521 -23.45 16.12 -0.63
N HIS A 522 -22.14 15.86 -0.67
CA HIS A 522 -21.50 14.99 0.33
C HIS A 522 -21.43 15.69 1.70
N PRO A 523 -21.68 15.01 2.83
CA PRO A 523 -21.65 15.62 4.17
C PRO A 523 -20.34 16.33 4.47
N LEU A 524 -19.21 15.71 4.11
CA LEU A 524 -17.84 16.20 4.30
C LEU A 524 -17.30 16.94 3.05
N ALA A 525 -18.17 17.43 2.16
CA ALA A 525 -17.73 18.22 1.00
C ALA A 525 -16.97 19.47 1.44
N THR A 526 -16.00 19.90 0.63
CA THR A 526 -15.38 21.22 0.77
C THR A 526 -16.46 22.31 0.84
N ARG A 527 -16.32 23.23 1.78
CA ARG A 527 -17.29 24.31 2.04
C ARG A 527 -16.64 25.68 1.88
N LYS A 528 -17.28 26.57 1.17
CA LYS A 528 -16.85 27.94 0.96
C LYS A 528 -17.86 28.90 1.59
N ARG A 529 -17.37 29.91 2.33
CA ARG A 529 -18.23 30.95 2.92
C ARG A 529 -19.03 31.63 1.82
N ALA A 530 -20.35 31.73 2.00
CA ALA A 530 -21.19 32.56 1.15
C ALA A 530 -20.78 34.03 1.35
N VAL A 531 -20.44 34.71 0.25
CA VAL A 531 -20.07 36.12 0.25
C VAL A 531 -21.35 36.95 0.32
#